data_8982a7487f5ab9121d3d66287994864a
#
_entry.id   8982a7487f5ab9121d3d66287994864a
#
_cell.length_a   1.000
_cell.length_b   1.000
_cell.length_c   1.000
_cell.angle_alpha   90.00
_cell.angle_beta   90.00
_cell.angle_gamma   90.00
#
_symmetry.space_group_name_H-M   'P 1'
#
loop_
_entity.id
_entity.type
_entity.pdbx_description
1 polymer ?
#
loop_
_entity_poly.entity_id
_entity_poly.type
_entity_poly.pdbx_seq_one_letter_code
_entity_poly.pdbx_strand_id
1 'polypeptide(L)'
;NATLIGSLLDAGLTPVFCAITHDGNGSLLNCNADSIASAVAKGLARLADTDLIFCFEQPGVMRDINDPASVIASITRESYGALRAEGVVTDGMIPKIENALEAVDSGVRSVTIRRSEGILIPGGTRISH
;
A
#
# COMPACT_ATOMS: atom_id res chain seq x y z
N ASN A 1 3.99 -11.55 -13.28
CA ASN A 1 3.30 -12.82 -13.52
C ASN A 1 2.69 -13.33 -12.20
N ALA A 2 1.40 -13.02 -11.95
CA ALA A 2 0.71 -13.38 -10.70
C ALA A 2 0.62 -14.91 -10.51
N THR A 3 0.43 -15.68 -11.58
CA THR A 3 0.36 -17.15 -11.53
C THR A 3 1.66 -17.74 -10.98
N LEU A 4 2.82 -17.24 -11.44
CA LEU A 4 4.11 -17.69 -10.94
C LEU A 4 4.26 -17.36 -9.43
N ILE A 5 3.86 -16.16 -9.02
CA ILE A 5 3.92 -15.75 -7.60
C ILE A 5 3.00 -16.68 -6.78
N GLY A 6 1.78 -16.95 -7.25
CA GLY A 6 0.88 -17.91 -6.61
C GLY A 6 1.51 -19.29 -6.42
N SER A 7 2.14 -19.84 -7.47
CA SER A 7 2.82 -21.14 -7.38
C SER A 7 3.97 -21.15 -6.37
N LEU A 8 4.70 -20.05 -6.21
CA LEU A 8 5.75 -19.93 -5.19
C LEU A 8 5.15 -19.92 -3.78
N LEU A 9 4.03 -19.21 -3.58
CA LEU A 9 3.31 -19.19 -2.30
C LEU A 9 2.75 -20.57 -1.96
N ASP A 10 2.16 -21.28 -2.92
CA ASP A 10 1.66 -22.65 -2.76
C ASP A 10 2.76 -23.64 -2.39
N ALA A 11 3.99 -23.39 -2.88
CA ALA A 11 5.18 -24.14 -2.50
C ALA A 11 5.76 -23.77 -1.13
N GLY A 12 5.10 -22.87 -0.36
CA GLY A 12 5.53 -22.42 0.95
C GLY A 12 6.68 -21.39 0.94
N LEU A 13 6.98 -20.80 -0.22
CA LEU A 13 8.00 -19.77 -0.36
C LEU A 13 7.41 -18.38 -0.11
N THR A 14 8.24 -17.48 0.44
CA THR A 14 7.92 -16.05 0.56
C THR A 14 8.67 -15.25 -0.48
N PRO A 15 8.02 -14.85 -1.60
CA PRO A 15 8.67 -14.05 -2.64
C PRO A 15 9.05 -12.66 -2.11
N VAL A 16 10.30 -12.25 -2.35
CA VAL A 16 10.79 -10.90 -2.01
C VAL A 16 11.15 -10.18 -3.31
N PHE A 17 10.58 -8.98 -3.50
CA PHE A 17 10.75 -8.19 -4.71
C PHE A 17 11.59 -6.95 -4.42
N CYS A 18 12.50 -6.61 -5.32
CA CYS A 18 13.18 -5.33 -5.32
C CYS A 18 12.45 -4.32 -6.23
N ALA A 19 12.77 -3.03 -6.07
CA ALA A 19 12.23 -1.96 -6.89
C ALA A 19 13.00 -1.77 -8.22
N ILE A 20 13.59 -2.84 -8.74
CA ILE A 20 14.27 -2.86 -10.04
C ILE A 20 13.50 -3.80 -10.97
N THR A 21 13.11 -3.27 -12.11
CA THR A 21 12.42 -4.00 -13.18
C THR A 21 13.27 -3.99 -14.46
N HIS A 22 12.71 -4.43 -15.57
CA HIS A 22 13.38 -4.40 -16.88
C HIS A 22 12.35 -4.08 -17.97
N ASP A 23 12.84 -3.55 -19.09
CA ASP A 23 12.04 -3.19 -20.27
C ASP A 23 11.72 -4.37 -21.20
N GLY A 24 12.18 -5.56 -20.88
CA GLY A 24 12.11 -6.75 -21.76
C GLY A 24 13.21 -6.82 -22.83
N ASN A 25 14.02 -5.78 -22.99
CA ASN A 25 15.07 -5.67 -24.01
C ASN A 25 16.49 -5.65 -23.40
N GLY A 26 16.60 -5.96 -22.11
CA GLY A 26 17.88 -6.08 -21.40
C GLY A 26 18.27 -4.84 -20.58
N SER A 27 17.48 -3.75 -20.59
CA SER A 27 17.74 -2.57 -19.74
C SER A 27 17.06 -2.71 -18.39
N LEU A 28 17.78 -2.35 -17.32
CA LEU A 28 17.23 -2.27 -15.97
C LEU A 28 16.58 -0.91 -15.75
N LEU A 29 15.42 -0.92 -15.08
CA LEU A 29 14.62 0.24 -14.77
C LEU A 29 14.47 0.35 -13.26
N ASN A 30 14.81 1.51 -12.70
CA ASN A 30 14.51 1.82 -11.30
C ASN A 30 13.05 2.25 -11.18
N CYS A 31 12.32 1.59 -10.29
CA CYS A 31 10.90 1.85 -10.05
C CYS A 31 10.66 2.31 -8.60
N ASN A 32 9.52 2.95 -8.37
CA ASN A 32 9.05 3.23 -7.02
C ASN A 32 8.59 1.94 -6.33
N ALA A 33 9.06 1.69 -5.10
CA ALA A 33 8.75 0.46 -4.35
C ALA A 33 7.24 0.33 -4.02
N ASP A 34 6.55 1.44 -3.73
CA ASP A 34 5.10 1.44 -3.48
C ASP A 34 4.33 1.02 -4.73
N SER A 35 4.81 1.44 -5.92
CA SER A 35 4.22 1.04 -7.21
C SER A 35 4.41 -0.45 -7.48
N ILE A 36 5.58 -1.01 -7.17
CA ILE A 36 5.82 -2.47 -7.29
C ILE A 36 4.93 -3.22 -6.31
N ALA A 37 4.86 -2.81 -5.05
CA ALA A 37 4.00 -3.44 -4.05
C ALA A 37 2.52 -3.42 -4.47
N SER A 38 2.02 -2.28 -4.97
CA SER A 38 0.66 -2.16 -5.51
C SER A 38 0.43 -3.07 -6.71
N ALA A 39 1.38 -3.14 -7.65
CA ALA A 39 1.26 -3.99 -8.83
C ALA A 39 1.22 -5.48 -8.47
N VAL A 40 2.02 -5.91 -7.50
CA VAL A 40 2.02 -7.29 -6.98
C VAL A 40 0.68 -7.58 -6.28
N ALA A 41 0.22 -6.70 -5.39
CA ALA A 41 -1.04 -6.86 -4.69
C ALA A 41 -2.25 -6.94 -5.63
N LYS A 42 -2.34 -6.04 -6.63
CA LYS A 42 -3.39 -6.06 -7.66
C LYS A 42 -3.37 -7.35 -8.49
N GLY A 43 -2.17 -7.86 -8.79
CA GLY A 43 -2.01 -9.13 -9.49
C GLY A 43 -2.52 -10.30 -8.66
N LEU A 44 -2.19 -10.36 -7.38
CA LEU A 44 -2.58 -11.43 -6.46
C LEU A 44 -4.05 -11.35 -6.06
N ALA A 45 -4.64 -10.17 -5.99
CA ALA A 45 -6.07 -9.98 -5.67
C ALA A 45 -7.02 -10.69 -6.65
N ARG A 46 -6.53 -11.06 -7.83
CA ARG A 46 -7.27 -11.88 -8.81
C ARG A 46 -7.25 -13.38 -8.48
N LEU A 47 -6.39 -13.81 -7.57
CA LEU A 47 -6.16 -15.23 -7.23
C LEU A 47 -6.59 -15.52 -5.80
N ALA A 48 -6.47 -14.56 -4.90
CA ALA A 48 -6.76 -14.73 -3.47
C ALA A 48 -7.11 -13.40 -2.81
N ASP A 49 -7.76 -13.48 -1.65
CA ASP A 49 -7.96 -12.33 -0.76
C ASP A 49 -6.62 -11.73 -0.38
N THR A 50 -6.37 -10.51 -0.80
CA THR A 50 -5.07 -9.83 -0.66
C THR A 50 -5.23 -8.56 0.15
N ASP A 51 -4.44 -8.43 1.20
CA ASP A 51 -4.21 -7.17 1.92
C ASP A 51 -2.81 -6.63 1.60
N LEU A 52 -2.70 -5.32 1.44
CA LEU A 52 -1.43 -4.62 1.21
C LEU A 52 -1.07 -3.80 2.45
N ILE A 53 0.17 -3.90 2.91
CA ILE A 53 0.66 -3.06 4.01
C ILE A 53 1.83 -2.21 3.51
N PHE A 54 1.65 -0.90 3.55
CA PHE A 54 2.74 0.06 3.36
C PHE A 54 3.39 0.36 4.70
N CYS A 55 4.65 -0.05 4.84
CA CYS A 55 5.46 0.31 5.99
C CYS A 55 6.03 1.72 5.82
N PHE A 56 5.87 2.54 6.85
CA PHE A 56 6.23 3.95 6.86
C PHE A 56 6.91 4.32 8.19
N GLU A 57 7.43 5.54 8.31
CA GLU A 57 8.03 6.03 9.56
C GLU A 57 6.97 6.45 10.59
N GLN A 58 5.83 6.91 10.10
CA GLN A 58 4.73 7.34 10.95
C GLN A 58 3.76 6.20 11.29
N PRO A 59 3.02 6.29 12.41
CA PRO A 59 2.08 5.25 12.82
C PRO A 59 0.90 5.06 11.85
N GLY A 60 0.66 6.03 10.97
CA GLY A 60 -0.40 6.07 9.97
C GLY A 60 -0.52 7.46 9.37
N VAL A 61 -1.62 7.74 8.69
CA VAL A 61 -2.00 9.10 8.26
C VAL A 61 -2.49 9.86 9.47
N MET A 62 -1.85 10.98 9.82
CA MET A 62 -2.16 11.76 11.02
C MET A 62 -2.81 13.09 10.64
N ARG A 63 -3.74 13.57 11.46
CA ARG A 63 -4.29 14.93 11.32
C ARG A 63 -3.28 16.01 11.70
N ASP A 64 -2.47 15.73 12.72
CA ASP A 64 -1.35 16.56 13.15
C ASP A 64 -0.10 15.71 13.22
N ILE A 65 0.92 16.08 12.42
CA ILE A 65 2.20 15.35 12.34
C ILE A 65 2.94 15.29 13.68
N ASN A 66 2.66 16.21 14.59
CA ASN A 66 3.28 16.29 15.90
C ASN A 66 2.51 15.51 16.98
N ASP A 67 1.30 15.03 16.67
CA ASP A 67 0.49 14.25 17.59
C ASP A 67 0.25 12.81 17.10
N PRO A 68 1.03 11.84 17.61
CA PRO A 68 0.84 10.43 17.25
C PRO A 68 -0.54 9.85 17.59
N ALA A 69 -1.31 10.50 18.47
CA ALA A 69 -2.67 10.10 18.81
C ALA A 69 -3.69 10.55 17.76
N SER A 70 -3.30 11.45 16.84
CA SER A 70 -4.16 11.99 15.78
C SER A 70 -4.28 11.07 14.55
N VAL A 71 -3.84 9.82 14.64
CA VAL A 71 -3.92 8.84 13.53
C VAL A 71 -5.37 8.65 13.09
N ILE A 72 -5.60 8.81 11.78
CA ILE A 72 -6.88 8.54 11.13
C ILE A 72 -6.99 7.04 10.93
N ALA A 73 -7.90 6.40 11.65
CA ALA A 73 -8.02 4.94 11.64
C ALA A 73 -8.47 4.37 10.29
N SER A 74 -9.32 5.10 9.55
CA SER A 74 -9.86 4.66 8.25
C SER A 74 -9.98 5.82 7.28
N ILE A 75 -9.64 5.55 6.02
CA ILE A 75 -9.83 6.48 4.90
C ILE A 75 -10.55 5.73 3.77
N THR A 76 -11.63 6.32 3.29
CA THR A 76 -12.33 5.92 2.07
C THR A 76 -12.07 6.95 0.98
N ARG A 77 -12.45 6.65 -0.26
CA ARG A 77 -12.36 7.64 -1.36
C ARG A 77 -13.13 8.93 -1.06
N GLU A 78 -14.28 8.82 -0.40
CA GLU A 78 -15.11 9.99 -0.01
C GLU A 78 -14.39 10.83 1.06
N SER A 79 -13.94 10.21 2.16
CA SER A 79 -13.26 10.92 3.24
C SER A 79 -11.90 11.49 2.80
N TYR A 80 -11.20 10.85 1.85
CA TYR A 80 -9.96 11.36 1.28
C TYR A 80 -10.14 12.72 0.63
N GLY A 81 -11.23 12.91 -0.14
CA GLY A 81 -11.53 14.20 -0.76
C GLY A 81 -11.65 15.33 0.27
N ALA A 82 -12.34 15.08 1.39
CA ALA A 82 -12.46 16.04 2.49
C ALA A 82 -11.12 16.32 3.17
N LEU A 83 -10.37 15.27 3.52
CA LEU A 83 -9.05 15.40 4.16
C LEU A 83 -8.04 16.17 3.31
N ARG A 84 -8.11 16.01 1.98
CA ARG A 84 -7.28 16.78 1.04
C ARG A 84 -7.69 18.25 1.00
N ALA A 85 -8.99 18.54 0.98
CA ALA A 85 -9.52 19.91 0.98
C ALA A 85 -9.21 20.64 2.29
N GLU A 86 -9.18 19.93 3.41
CA GLU A 86 -8.80 20.43 4.74
C GLU A 86 -7.27 20.64 4.89
N GLY A 87 -6.46 20.18 3.93
CA GLY A 87 -4.99 20.27 4.01
C GLY A 87 -4.36 19.31 5.02
N VAL A 88 -5.10 18.30 5.50
CA VAL A 88 -4.61 17.28 6.42
C VAL A 88 -3.62 16.35 5.73
N VAL A 89 -3.86 16.04 4.46
CA VAL A 89 -2.98 15.19 3.65
C VAL A 89 -1.95 16.06 2.94
N THR A 90 -0.69 15.91 3.34
CA THR A 90 0.43 16.64 2.74
C THR A 90 0.94 16.01 1.45
N ASP A 91 1.69 16.78 0.64
CA ASP A 91 2.17 16.37 -0.69
C ASP A 91 2.90 15.02 -0.70
N GLY A 92 3.70 14.71 0.31
CA GLY A 92 4.39 13.40 0.41
C GLY A 92 3.47 12.21 0.66
N MET A 93 2.28 12.43 1.23
CA MET A 93 1.31 11.39 1.56
C MET A 93 0.27 11.19 0.45
N ILE A 94 0.03 12.21 -0.37
CA ILE A 94 -0.94 12.18 -1.47
C ILE A 94 -0.70 10.98 -2.40
N PRO A 95 0.50 10.79 -3.00
CA PRO A 95 0.72 9.66 -3.90
C PRO A 95 0.51 8.30 -3.24
N LYS A 96 0.85 8.20 -1.96
CA LYS A 96 0.73 6.95 -1.19
C LYS A 96 -0.74 6.57 -0.97
N ILE A 97 -1.58 7.53 -0.60
CA ILE A 97 -3.03 7.30 -0.42
C ILE A 97 -3.70 7.04 -1.77
N GLU A 98 -3.33 7.77 -2.83
CA GLU A 98 -3.86 7.57 -4.17
C GLU A 98 -3.52 6.16 -4.71
N ASN A 99 -2.28 5.71 -4.57
CA ASN A 99 -1.87 4.34 -4.91
C ASN A 99 -2.64 3.29 -4.08
N ALA A 100 -2.91 3.57 -2.80
CA ALA A 100 -3.67 2.68 -1.94
C ALA A 100 -5.13 2.57 -2.37
N LEU A 101 -5.78 3.70 -2.67
CA LEU A 101 -7.15 3.75 -3.18
C LEU A 101 -7.27 3.03 -4.54
N GLU A 102 -6.31 3.25 -5.44
CA GLU A 102 -6.26 2.54 -6.73
C GLU A 102 -6.10 1.02 -6.55
N ALA A 103 -5.31 0.59 -5.57
CA ALA A 103 -5.14 -0.83 -5.29
C ALA A 103 -6.47 -1.45 -4.79
N VAL A 104 -7.19 -0.77 -3.90
CA VAL A 104 -8.50 -1.19 -3.42
C VAL A 104 -9.51 -1.24 -4.57
N ASP A 105 -9.59 -0.21 -5.41
CA ASP A 105 -10.48 -0.18 -6.59
C ASP A 105 -10.15 -1.31 -7.59
N SER A 106 -8.92 -1.81 -7.58
CA SER A 106 -8.46 -2.92 -8.43
C SER A 106 -8.68 -4.31 -7.81
N GLY A 107 -9.36 -4.40 -6.66
CA GLY A 107 -9.75 -5.64 -6.02
C GLY A 107 -8.89 -6.07 -4.82
N VAL A 108 -7.89 -5.28 -4.41
CA VAL A 108 -7.19 -5.50 -3.14
C VAL A 108 -8.17 -5.24 -2.00
N ARG A 109 -8.32 -6.19 -1.08
CA ARG A 109 -9.33 -6.15 -0.02
C ARG A 109 -9.17 -4.95 0.90
N SER A 110 -7.95 -4.62 1.28
CA SER A 110 -7.62 -3.42 2.03
C SER A 110 -6.15 -3.05 1.89
N VAL A 111 -5.85 -1.78 2.08
CA VAL A 111 -4.48 -1.29 2.21
C VAL A 111 -4.31 -0.66 3.59
N THR A 112 -3.23 -0.99 4.29
CA THR A 112 -2.92 -0.37 5.59
C THR A 112 -1.61 0.40 5.48
N ILE A 113 -1.62 1.66 5.89
CA ILE A 113 -0.43 2.50 6.03
C ILE A 113 -0.08 2.55 7.52
N ARG A 114 1.14 2.12 7.87
CA ARG A 114 1.54 2.00 9.27
C ARG A 114 3.05 1.98 9.45
N ARG A 115 3.49 2.10 10.71
CA ARG A 115 4.90 1.91 11.06
C ARG A 115 5.29 0.43 10.93
N SER A 116 6.53 0.17 10.53
CA SER A 116 7.06 -1.20 10.37
C SER A 116 7.15 -1.97 11.69
N GLU A 117 7.44 -1.26 12.78
CA GLU A 117 7.43 -1.86 14.11
C GLU A 117 6.00 -2.29 14.48
N GLY A 118 5.85 -3.55 14.80
CA GLY A 118 4.54 -4.10 15.16
C GLY A 118 3.59 -4.34 13.98
N ILE A 119 4.12 -4.68 12.82
CA ILE A 119 3.35 -4.98 11.60
C ILE A 119 2.21 -5.98 11.83
N LEU A 120 2.35 -6.86 12.82
CA LEU A 120 1.35 -7.87 13.19
C LEU A 120 0.38 -7.39 14.29
N ILE A 121 0.56 -6.17 14.84
CA ILE A 121 -0.31 -5.61 15.87
C ILE A 121 -1.38 -4.76 15.19
N PRO A 122 -2.65 -4.75 15.64
CA PRO A 122 -3.66 -3.85 15.08
C PRO A 122 -3.25 -2.38 15.15
N GLY A 123 -3.55 -1.59 14.13
CA GLY A 123 -3.27 -0.15 14.08
C GLY A 123 -2.89 0.36 12.69
N GLY A 124 -2.58 1.63 12.60
CA GLY A 124 -2.33 2.33 11.34
C GLY A 124 -3.60 2.91 10.72
N THR A 125 -3.48 3.38 9.49
CA THR A 125 -4.60 3.88 8.69
C THR A 125 -5.00 2.81 7.68
N ARG A 126 -6.24 2.33 7.79
CA ARG A 126 -6.81 1.39 6.83
C ARG A 126 -7.51 2.15 5.70
N ILE A 127 -7.21 1.76 4.47
CA ILE A 127 -7.86 2.26 3.27
C ILE A 127 -8.68 1.13 2.66
N SER A 128 -9.97 1.39 2.45
CA SER A 128 -10.94 0.42 1.93
C SER A 128 -12.07 1.14 1.21
N HIS A 129 -12.95 0.39 0.58
CA HIS A 129 -14.20 0.91 0.04
C HIS A 129 -15.09 1.51 1.11
#